data_b0eb75178a1da297793a4604e81d897f
#
_entry.id   b0eb75178a1da297793a4604e81d897f
#
_cell.length_a   1.000
_cell.length_b   1.000
_cell.length_c   1.000
_cell.angle_alpha   90.00
_cell.angle_beta   90.00
_cell.angle_gamma   90.00
#
_symmetry.space_group_name_H-M   'P 1'
#
loop_
_entity.id
_entity.type
_entity.pdbx_description
1 polymer ?
#
loop_
_entity_poly.entity_id
_entity_poly.type
_entity_poly.pdbx_seq_one_letter_code
_entity_poly.pdbx_strand_id
1 'polypeptide(L)'
;MTDTAIRLGYLGDTLRLLYPGQGDLRAHTLLPHARLPRRLAPRRWWHPAVGPRIMLPVEGSISAHLGEIFGAPVETVLHVRPARRGNRKPILEAHSGDARLAFVKVGDTDLTRELVDNEAAVLRKLADQPLKTVVTPTVLHHGRWRGLSVLALSPLPARRRRVPAPMLVQAVKEIAATGGADGAAWHGDLSPWNISPSADGRLLVWDWERYEVGVPYGFDAVHHFFQRALRRMDPQTAARACLAQAVRTLAPLGLSSAQARRTALHYLIALADRHAADGHEPLGPPGLWLNPVVDHEESLT
;
A
#
# COMPACT_ATOMS: atom_id res chain seq x y z
N MET A 1 -7.49 -23.98 -7.15
CA MET A 1 -6.06 -23.77 -6.79
C MET A 1 -5.99 -23.22 -5.38
N THR A 2 -5.15 -23.76 -4.51
CA THR A 2 -5.00 -23.26 -3.13
C THR A 2 -4.30 -21.89 -3.09
N ASP A 3 -4.58 -21.07 -2.08
CA ASP A 3 -3.93 -19.76 -1.90
C ASP A 3 -2.40 -19.87 -1.85
N THR A 4 -1.90 -20.96 -1.26
CA THR A 4 -0.45 -21.25 -1.22
C THR A 4 0.13 -21.47 -2.63
N ALA A 5 -0.57 -22.21 -3.50
CA ALA A 5 -0.11 -22.47 -4.87
C ALA A 5 -0.06 -21.16 -5.70
N ILE A 6 -1.07 -20.28 -5.53
CA ILE A 6 -1.09 -18.98 -6.20
C ILE A 6 0.09 -18.11 -5.75
N ARG A 7 0.38 -18.10 -4.45
CA ARG A 7 1.51 -17.30 -3.91
C ARG A 7 2.86 -17.81 -4.37
N LEU A 8 3.06 -19.13 -4.41
CA LEU A 8 4.32 -19.73 -4.86
C LEU A 8 4.50 -19.57 -6.38
N GLY A 9 3.42 -19.66 -7.16
CA GLY A 9 3.45 -19.36 -8.59
C GLY A 9 3.91 -17.92 -8.84
N TYR A 10 3.25 -16.95 -8.17
CA TYR A 10 3.63 -15.53 -8.28
C TYR A 10 5.07 -15.26 -7.79
N LEU A 11 5.52 -15.93 -6.73
CA LEU A 11 6.92 -15.84 -6.30
C LEU A 11 7.87 -16.31 -7.40
N GLY A 12 7.58 -17.46 -8.04
CA GLY A 12 8.39 -17.98 -9.14
C GLY A 12 8.49 -17.00 -10.32
N ASP A 13 7.36 -16.38 -10.72
CA ASP A 13 7.32 -15.36 -11.77
C ASP A 13 8.14 -14.13 -11.36
N THR A 14 7.97 -13.65 -10.14
CA THR A 14 8.72 -12.52 -9.58
C THR A 14 10.23 -12.80 -9.57
N LEU A 15 10.66 -14.00 -9.21
CA LEU A 15 12.07 -14.35 -9.20
C LEU A 15 12.68 -14.38 -10.59
N ARG A 16 11.99 -14.94 -11.59
CA ARG A 16 12.43 -14.89 -12.98
C ARG A 16 12.57 -13.46 -13.51
N LEU A 17 11.66 -12.58 -13.08
CA LEU A 17 11.65 -11.18 -13.47
C LEU A 17 12.80 -10.38 -12.84
N LEU A 18 13.01 -10.54 -11.55
CA LEU A 18 13.95 -9.73 -10.76
C LEU A 18 15.38 -10.30 -10.71
N TYR A 19 15.54 -11.59 -11.00
CA TYR A 19 16.84 -12.29 -11.00
C TYR A 19 17.07 -13.08 -12.30
N PRO A 20 17.01 -12.41 -13.47
CA PRO A 20 17.11 -13.10 -14.76
C PRO A 20 18.55 -13.45 -15.16
N GLY A 21 19.54 -13.08 -14.33
CA GLY A 21 20.96 -13.26 -14.63
C GLY A 21 21.40 -14.72 -14.64
N GLN A 22 22.62 -14.92 -15.11
CA GLN A 22 23.39 -16.18 -15.04
C GLN A 22 24.74 -15.88 -14.38
N GLY A 23 25.42 -16.87 -13.85
CA GLY A 23 26.71 -16.68 -13.19
C GLY A 23 26.65 -17.00 -11.70
N ASP A 24 27.36 -16.24 -10.88
CA ASP A 24 27.46 -16.47 -9.44
C ASP A 24 26.10 -16.47 -8.76
N LEU A 25 25.85 -17.53 -8.00
CA LEU A 25 24.59 -17.74 -7.32
C LEU A 25 24.73 -17.46 -5.80
N ARG A 26 23.81 -16.65 -5.28
CA ARG A 26 23.70 -16.41 -3.83
C ARG A 26 22.53 -17.17 -3.20
N ALA A 27 22.79 -17.79 -2.07
CA ALA A 27 21.78 -18.54 -1.35
C ALA A 27 20.79 -17.59 -0.63
N HIS A 28 19.50 -17.82 -0.85
CA HIS A 28 18.39 -17.20 -0.14
C HIS A 28 17.57 -18.26 0.60
N THR A 29 16.78 -17.84 1.57
CA THR A 29 15.84 -18.71 2.29
C THR A 29 14.44 -18.14 2.17
N LEU A 30 13.51 -18.98 1.75
CA LEU A 30 12.09 -18.67 1.84
C LEU A 30 11.64 -18.90 3.28
N LEU A 31 11.31 -17.82 3.97
CA LEU A 31 10.80 -17.81 5.35
C LEU A 31 9.27 -17.90 5.34
N PRO A 32 8.65 -19.10 5.37
CA PRO A 32 7.23 -19.27 5.12
C PRO A 32 6.37 -19.27 6.39
N HIS A 33 6.95 -19.15 7.56
CA HIS A 33 6.32 -19.53 8.82
C HIS A 33 5.33 -18.48 9.36
N ALA A 34 4.28 -18.92 10.04
CA ALA A 34 3.27 -18.05 10.66
C ALA A 34 3.84 -17.09 11.73
N ARG A 35 4.96 -17.45 12.34
CA ARG A 35 5.68 -16.63 13.33
C ARG A 35 6.72 -15.70 12.73
N LEU A 36 7.15 -15.96 11.49
CA LEU A 36 8.10 -15.13 10.76
C LEU A 36 7.39 -14.47 9.58
N PRO A 37 7.74 -13.23 9.23
CA PRO A 37 7.23 -12.62 8.00
C PRO A 37 7.55 -13.52 6.80
N ARG A 38 6.56 -13.72 5.90
CA ARG A 38 6.79 -14.44 4.63
C ARG A 38 7.68 -13.60 3.74
N ARG A 39 8.98 -13.94 3.75
CA ARG A 39 10.03 -13.22 3.04
C ARG A 39 10.98 -14.20 2.38
N LEU A 40 11.50 -13.81 1.23
CA LEU A 40 12.70 -14.42 0.66
C LEU A 40 13.87 -13.52 1.04
N ALA A 41 14.77 -14.02 1.87
CA ALA A 41 15.87 -13.25 2.43
C ALA A 41 17.23 -13.94 2.14
N PRO A 42 18.35 -13.20 2.07
CA PRO A 42 19.69 -13.75 2.02
C PRO A 42 19.88 -14.78 3.15
N ARG A 43 20.50 -15.92 2.82
CA ARG A 43 20.65 -17.05 3.76
C ARG A 43 21.58 -16.68 4.89
N ARG A 44 21.10 -16.81 6.14
CA ARG A 44 21.89 -16.70 7.38
C ARG A 44 22.13 -18.10 7.96
N TRP A 45 23.06 -18.24 8.93
CA TRP A 45 23.47 -19.51 9.49
C TRP A 45 22.33 -20.32 10.17
N TRP A 46 21.32 -19.64 10.75
CA TRP A 46 20.17 -20.27 11.40
C TRP A 46 18.99 -20.59 10.45
N HIS A 47 19.01 -20.10 9.22
CA HIS A 47 17.96 -20.31 8.24
C HIS A 47 17.70 -21.77 7.83
N PRO A 48 18.69 -22.70 7.88
CA PRO A 48 18.42 -24.11 7.55
C PRO A 48 17.32 -24.76 8.37
N ALA A 49 17.12 -24.30 9.62
CA ALA A 49 16.07 -24.80 10.51
C ALA A 49 14.65 -24.30 10.18
N VAL A 50 14.50 -23.28 9.30
CA VAL A 50 13.23 -22.56 9.15
C VAL A 50 12.68 -22.49 7.72
N GLY A 51 13.49 -22.80 6.72
CA GLY A 51 12.97 -22.72 5.33
C GLY A 51 13.90 -23.27 4.24
N PRO A 52 13.33 -23.56 3.05
CA PRO A 52 14.08 -24.09 1.93
C PRO A 52 15.08 -23.06 1.38
N ARG A 53 16.16 -23.59 0.82
CA ARG A 53 17.21 -22.82 0.15
C ARG A 53 16.80 -22.58 -1.31
N ILE A 54 16.96 -21.33 -1.76
CA ILE A 54 16.79 -20.91 -3.17
C ILE A 54 18.08 -20.23 -3.59
N MET A 55 18.63 -20.64 -4.72
CA MET A 55 19.82 -20.03 -5.30
C MET A 55 19.39 -18.99 -6.33
N LEU A 56 19.88 -17.75 -6.20
CA LEU A 56 19.54 -16.63 -7.08
C LEU A 56 20.80 -16.03 -7.70
N PRO A 57 20.77 -15.67 -9.00
CA PRO A 57 21.87 -14.98 -9.65
C PRO A 57 22.18 -13.63 -9.00
N VAL A 58 23.44 -13.29 -8.90
CA VAL A 58 23.90 -11.98 -8.40
C VAL A 58 23.95 -10.99 -9.55
N GLU A 59 24.64 -11.34 -10.63
CA GLU A 59 24.80 -10.48 -11.80
C GLU A 59 23.50 -10.30 -12.57
N GLY A 60 23.27 -9.09 -13.11
CA GLY A 60 22.06 -8.76 -13.86
C GLY A 60 20.75 -8.80 -13.05
N SER A 61 20.85 -8.93 -11.72
CA SER A 61 19.71 -8.94 -10.80
C SER A 61 19.29 -7.55 -10.36
N ILE A 62 18.09 -7.46 -9.76
CA ILE A 62 17.63 -6.22 -9.12
C ILE A 62 18.58 -5.79 -7.98
N SER A 63 19.22 -6.73 -7.29
CA SER A 63 20.19 -6.42 -6.23
C SER A 63 21.44 -5.71 -6.80
N ALA A 64 21.96 -6.17 -7.94
CA ALA A 64 23.08 -5.52 -8.63
C ALA A 64 22.68 -4.11 -9.09
N HIS A 65 21.52 -3.96 -9.73
CA HIS A 65 21.01 -2.66 -10.16
C HIS A 65 20.84 -1.66 -8.99
N LEU A 66 20.29 -2.10 -7.86
CA LEU A 66 20.19 -1.27 -6.66
C LEU A 66 21.58 -0.96 -6.08
N GLY A 67 22.55 -1.87 -6.22
CA GLY A 67 23.96 -1.63 -5.84
C GLY A 67 24.58 -0.48 -6.63
N GLU A 68 24.31 -0.42 -7.93
CA GLU A 68 24.75 0.69 -8.79
C GLU A 68 24.10 2.02 -8.36
N ILE A 69 22.78 2.01 -8.07
CA ILE A 69 22.04 3.20 -7.63
C ILE A 69 22.57 3.75 -6.30
N PHE A 70 22.84 2.87 -5.34
CA PHE A 70 23.24 3.28 -3.98
C PHE A 70 24.76 3.37 -3.80
N GLY A 71 25.55 3.00 -4.80
CA GLY A 71 27.02 3.02 -4.73
C GLY A 71 27.61 2.06 -3.68
N ALA A 72 26.88 0.99 -3.32
CA ALA A 72 27.25 0.03 -2.30
C ALA A 72 26.70 -1.36 -2.61
N PRO A 73 27.31 -2.45 -2.12
CA PRO A 73 26.75 -3.80 -2.24
C PRO A 73 25.37 -3.87 -1.60
N VAL A 74 24.35 -4.28 -2.36
CA VAL A 74 22.97 -4.39 -1.89
C VAL A 74 22.53 -5.84 -1.83
N GLU A 75 21.99 -6.22 -0.69
CA GLU A 75 21.19 -7.44 -0.49
C GLU A 75 19.72 -7.08 -0.46
N THR A 76 18.88 -7.89 -1.09
CA THR A 76 17.44 -7.65 -1.14
C THR A 76 16.67 -8.70 -0.36
N VAL A 77 15.60 -8.25 0.32
CA VAL A 77 14.62 -9.09 0.99
C VAL A 77 13.28 -8.90 0.31
N LEU A 78 12.81 -9.92 -0.43
CA LEU A 78 11.54 -9.87 -1.13
C LEU A 78 10.37 -10.23 -0.19
N HIS A 79 9.34 -9.41 -0.16
CA HIS A 79 8.11 -9.68 0.58
C HIS A 79 7.18 -10.61 -0.21
N VAL A 80 6.90 -11.80 0.30
CA VAL A 80 5.98 -12.76 -0.31
C VAL A 80 4.56 -12.43 0.13
N ARG A 81 3.82 -11.70 -0.70
CA ARG A 81 2.46 -11.22 -0.43
C ARG A 81 1.38 -12.07 -1.13
N PRO A 82 0.10 -11.93 -0.72
CA PRO A 82 -1.03 -12.49 -1.48
C PRO A 82 -1.06 -11.95 -2.90
N ALA A 83 -1.32 -12.81 -3.89
CA ALA A 83 -1.15 -12.52 -5.30
C ALA A 83 -2.46 -12.39 -6.09
N ARG A 84 -3.63 -12.27 -5.40
CA ARG A 84 -4.93 -12.24 -6.08
C ARG A 84 -5.37 -10.88 -6.60
N ARG A 85 -4.77 -9.78 -6.12
CA ARG A 85 -5.15 -8.42 -6.51
C ARG A 85 -4.52 -8.04 -7.84
N GLY A 86 -5.25 -7.30 -8.70
CA GLY A 86 -4.73 -6.79 -9.97
C GLY A 86 -3.55 -5.83 -9.80
N ASN A 87 -3.54 -5.06 -8.71
CA ASN A 87 -2.46 -4.11 -8.37
C ASN A 87 -1.28 -4.73 -7.61
N ARG A 88 -1.18 -6.08 -7.61
CA ARG A 88 -0.04 -6.78 -6.99
C ARG A 88 1.26 -6.39 -7.67
N LYS A 89 2.27 -6.10 -6.89
CA LYS A 89 3.62 -5.79 -7.36
C LYS A 89 4.68 -6.31 -6.40
N PRO A 90 5.89 -6.64 -6.88
CA PRO A 90 7.02 -6.99 -6.03
C PRO A 90 7.38 -5.83 -5.09
N ILE A 91 7.58 -6.14 -3.81
CA ILE A 91 8.08 -5.21 -2.80
C ILE A 91 9.29 -5.83 -2.14
N LEU A 92 10.38 -5.07 -2.12
CA LEU A 92 11.64 -5.49 -1.53
C LEU A 92 12.10 -4.50 -0.45
N GLU A 93 12.94 -5.00 0.45
CA GLU A 93 13.82 -4.15 1.26
C GLU A 93 15.23 -4.24 0.64
N ALA A 94 15.88 -3.11 0.46
CA ALA A 94 17.28 -3.02 0.08
C ALA A 94 18.13 -2.80 1.31
N HIS A 95 19.15 -3.63 1.51
CA HIS A 95 20.05 -3.59 2.67
C HIS A 95 21.51 -3.51 2.22
N SER A 96 22.34 -2.77 2.97
CA SER A 96 23.81 -2.84 2.89
C SER A 96 24.32 -3.15 4.30
N GLY A 97 24.87 -4.35 4.47
CA GLY A 97 25.11 -4.91 5.79
C GLY A 97 23.83 -4.97 6.61
N ASP A 98 23.85 -4.44 7.84
CA ASP A 98 22.70 -4.39 8.73
C ASP A 98 21.79 -3.18 8.49
N ALA A 99 22.21 -2.22 7.67
CA ALA A 99 21.45 -1.02 7.38
C ALA A 99 20.41 -1.25 6.27
N ARG A 100 19.13 -0.94 6.55
CA ARG A 100 18.11 -0.90 5.52
C ARG A 100 18.17 0.45 4.81
N LEU A 101 18.54 0.44 3.53
CA LEU A 101 18.69 1.62 2.68
C LEU A 101 17.34 2.11 2.16
N ALA A 102 16.49 1.19 1.69
CA ALA A 102 15.23 1.54 1.04
C ALA A 102 14.18 0.44 1.15
N PHE A 103 12.91 0.85 1.01
CA PHE A 103 11.84 0.01 0.48
C PHE A 103 11.74 0.22 -1.02
N VAL A 104 11.66 -0.87 -1.78
CA VAL A 104 11.63 -0.81 -3.24
C VAL A 104 10.33 -1.43 -3.75
N LYS A 105 9.59 -0.69 -4.56
CA LYS A 105 8.39 -1.15 -5.29
C LYS A 105 8.75 -1.32 -6.77
N VAL A 106 8.28 -2.41 -7.38
CA VAL A 106 8.56 -2.70 -8.78
C VAL A 106 7.24 -2.87 -9.54
N GLY A 107 6.99 -2.00 -10.51
CA GLY A 107 5.85 -2.10 -11.43
C GLY A 107 6.20 -3.02 -12.60
N ASP A 108 5.48 -4.14 -12.73
CA ASP A 108 5.73 -5.21 -13.70
C ASP A 108 4.64 -5.32 -14.78
N THR A 109 3.46 -4.74 -14.53
CA THR A 109 2.35 -4.61 -15.49
C THR A 109 2.08 -3.15 -15.80
N ASP A 110 1.28 -2.82 -16.83
CA ASP A 110 0.94 -1.43 -17.14
C ASP A 110 0.31 -0.74 -15.94
N LEU A 111 -0.70 -1.35 -15.31
CA LEU A 111 -1.33 -0.81 -14.11
C LEU A 111 -0.32 -0.59 -12.97
N THR A 112 0.54 -1.55 -12.70
CA THR A 112 1.48 -1.42 -11.57
C THR A 112 2.62 -0.46 -11.86
N ARG A 113 3.03 -0.29 -13.13
CA ARG A 113 3.97 0.76 -13.55
C ARG A 113 3.37 2.14 -13.34
N GLU A 114 2.11 2.34 -13.77
CA GLU A 114 1.38 3.59 -13.55
C GLU A 114 1.26 3.93 -12.06
N LEU A 115 0.88 2.97 -11.21
CA LEU A 115 0.78 3.17 -9.77
C LEU A 115 2.13 3.53 -9.12
N VAL A 116 3.22 2.88 -9.52
CA VAL A 116 4.57 3.18 -9.02
C VAL A 116 5.03 4.56 -9.47
N ASP A 117 4.76 4.92 -10.73
CA ASP A 117 5.09 6.23 -11.29
C ASP A 117 4.27 7.35 -10.63
N ASN A 118 2.97 7.11 -10.38
CA ASN A 118 2.11 8.03 -9.64
C ASN A 118 2.61 8.26 -8.21
N GLU A 119 2.94 7.19 -7.48
CA GLU A 119 3.48 7.33 -6.12
C GLU A 119 4.76 8.19 -6.09
N ALA A 120 5.66 7.99 -7.06
CA ALA A 120 6.88 8.79 -7.16
C ALA A 120 6.59 10.28 -7.43
N ALA A 121 5.64 10.58 -8.31
CA ALA A 121 5.23 11.93 -8.65
C ALA A 121 4.56 12.63 -7.44
N VAL A 122 3.64 11.94 -6.78
CA VAL A 122 2.94 12.43 -5.58
C VAL A 122 3.91 12.72 -4.45
N LEU A 123 4.82 11.80 -4.14
CA LEU A 123 5.78 11.99 -3.06
C LEU A 123 6.74 13.16 -3.32
N ARG A 124 7.15 13.40 -4.58
CA ARG A 124 7.91 14.60 -4.94
C ARG A 124 7.09 15.87 -4.74
N LYS A 125 5.82 15.90 -5.19
CA LYS A 125 4.90 17.03 -4.96
C LYS A 125 4.72 17.31 -3.45
N LEU A 126 4.57 16.27 -2.64
CA LEU A 126 4.37 16.40 -1.20
C LEU A 126 5.64 16.83 -0.46
N ALA A 127 6.83 16.50 -0.97
CA ALA A 127 8.11 16.92 -0.39
C ALA A 127 8.29 18.45 -0.40
N ASP A 128 7.68 19.14 -1.37
CA ASP A 128 7.71 20.60 -1.49
C ASP A 128 6.63 21.31 -0.62
N GLN A 129 5.79 20.54 0.10
CA GLN A 129 4.70 21.08 0.92
C GLN A 129 5.07 21.08 2.41
N PRO A 130 4.65 22.08 3.18
CA PRO A 130 4.98 22.19 4.62
C PRO A 130 4.04 21.31 5.47
N LEU A 131 4.14 19.95 5.30
CA LEU A 131 3.35 19.01 6.09
C LEU A 131 3.80 19.02 7.56
N LYS A 132 2.86 19.26 8.48
CA LYS A 132 3.10 19.36 9.93
C LYS A 132 2.74 18.08 10.68
N THR A 133 1.67 17.44 10.26
CA THR A 133 1.12 16.22 10.91
C THR A 133 1.59 14.95 10.23
N VAL A 134 1.64 14.96 8.90
CA VAL A 134 1.98 13.79 8.09
C VAL A 134 3.48 13.77 7.76
N VAL A 135 4.07 12.58 7.84
CA VAL A 135 5.44 12.31 7.38
C VAL A 135 5.37 11.28 6.28
N THR A 136 5.87 11.63 5.11
CA THR A 136 5.94 10.76 3.93
C THR A 136 7.33 10.16 3.75
N PRO A 137 7.47 9.00 3.07
CA PRO A 137 8.79 8.57 2.61
C PRO A 137 9.36 9.54 1.58
N THR A 138 10.68 9.64 1.52
CA THR A 138 11.40 10.38 0.48
C THR A 138 11.68 9.46 -0.71
N VAL A 139 11.53 9.97 -1.92
CA VAL A 139 11.94 9.26 -3.14
C VAL A 139 13.47 9.30 -3.24
N LEU A 140 14.11 8.14 -3.06
CA LEU A 140 15.56 7.98 -3.18
C LEU A 140 15.98 7.69 -4.63
N HIS A 141 15.16 6.92 -5.35
CA HIS A 141 15.32 6.64 -6.77
C HIS A 141 13.97 6.34 -7.41
N HIS A 142 13.79 6.78 -8.65
CA HIS A 142 12.68 6.36 -9.51
C HIS A 142 13.17 6.33 -10.97
N GLY A 143 13.04 5.17 -11.60
CA GLY A 143 13.51 4.97 -12.97
C GLY A 143 13.03 3.67 -13.60
N ARG A 144 13.55 3.39 -14.79
CA ARG A 144 13.28 2.15 -15.54
C ARG A 144 14.44 1.19 -15.44
N TRP A 145 14.15 -0.07 -15.19
CA TRP A 145 15.11 -1.16 -15.25
C TRP A 145 14.49 -2.34 -15.98
N ARG A 146 15.06 -2.74 -17.11
CA ARG A 146 14.58 -3.87 -17.95
C ARG A 146 13.06 -3.79 -18.27
N GLY A 147 12.53 -2.59 -18.54
CA GLY A 147 11.12 -2.34 -18.81
C GLY A 147 10.22 -2.26 -17.57
N LEU A 148 10.76 -2.48 -16.37
CA LEU A 148 10.06 -2.36 -15.11
C LEU A 148 10.16 -0.91 -14.58
N SER A 149 9.13 -0.43 -13.86
CA SER A 149 9.23 0.80 -13.08
C SER A 149 9.77 0.47 -11.69
N VAL A 150 10.88 1.08 -11.28
CA VAL A 150 11.53 0.84 -9.98
C VAL A 150 11.49 2.12 -9.16
N LEU A 151 10.87 2.05 -7.97
CA LEU A 151 10.78 3.15 -7.01
C LEU A 151 11.42 2.73 -5.69
N ALA A 152 12.49 3.40 -5.30
CA ALA A 152 13.14 3.23 -4.00
C ALA A 152 12.76 4.40 -3.07
N LEU A 153 12.25 4.06 -1.89
CA LEU A 153 11.74 4.98 -0.88
C LEU A 153 12.53 4.86 0.42
N SER A 154 12.74 6.00 1.09
CA SER A 154 13.37 6.02 2.42
C SER A 154 12.57 5.19 3.43
N PRO A 155 13.23 4.42 4.31
CA PRO A 155 12.55 3.70 5.35
C PRO A 155 11.95 4.65 6.38
N LEU A 156 10.66 4.48 6.68
CA LEU A 156 10.03 5.16 7.81
C LEU A 156 10.20 4.31 9.10
N PRO A 157 10.44 4.93 10.28
CA PRO A 157 10.61 4.23 11.55
C PRO A 157 9.25 3.78 12.13
N ALA A 158 8.45 3.09 11.31
CA ALA A 158 7.11 2.65 11.67
C ALA A 158 7.12 1.60 12.77
N ARG A 159 6.26 1.78 13.77
CA ARG A 159 6.04 0.84 14.87
C ARG A 159 4.57 0.43 14.90
N ARG A 160 4.27 -0.83 15.20
CA ARG A 160 2.89 -1.30 15.36
C ARG A 160 2.27 -0.70 16.63
N ARG A 161 1.71 0.49 16.50
CA ARG A 161 0.97 1.18 17.57
C ARG A 161 -0.39 1.64 17.05
N ARG A 162 -1.35 1.75 17.96
CA ARG A 162 -2.66 2.33 17.65
C ARG A 162 -2.50 3.83 17.38
N VAL A 163 -3.05 4.29 16.26
CA VAL A 163 -3.11 5.71 15.94
C VAL A 163 -4.22 6.38 16.76
N PRO A 164 -3.95 7.45 17.52
CA PRO A 164 -4.97 8.23 18.22
C PRO A 164 -5.95 8.88 17.23
N ALA A 165 -7.24 8.89 17.58
CA ALA A 165 -8.26 9.47 16.70
C ALA A 165 -8.01 10.97 16.36
N PRO A 166 -7.59 11.84 17.29
CA PRO A 166 -7.26 13.22 16.95
C PRO A 166 -6.14 13.34 15.92
N MET A 167 -5.10 12.50 16.01
CA MET A 167 -3.98 12.49 15.06
C MET A 167 -4.46 12.09 13.65
N LEU A 168 -5.33 11.07 13.56
CA LEU A 168 -5.92 10.67 12.28
C LEU A 168 -6.75 11.80 11.66
N VAL A 169 -7.58 12.49 12.47
CA VAL A 169 -8.39 13.63 12.01
C VAL A 169 -7.51 14.75 11.47
N GLN A 170 -6.43 15.10 12.15
CA GLN A 170 -5.49 16.14 11.68
C GLN A 170 -4.79 15.72 10.39
N ALA A 171 -4.37 14.46 10.29
CA ALA A 171 -3.76 13.93 9.07
C ALA A 171 -4.72 13.98 7.88
N VAL A 172 -5.99 13.57 8.06
CA VAL A 172 -7.02 13.67 7.00
C VAL A 172 -7.23 15.12 6.56
N LYS A 173 -7.26 16.08 7.50
CA LYS A 173 -7.38 17.52 7.17
C LYS A 173 -6.17 18.01 6.37
N GLU A 174 -4.98 17.62 6.79
CA GLU A 174 -3.74 18.03 6.12
C GLU A 174 -3.63 17.42 4.72
N ILE A 175 -3.91 16.12 4.56
CA ILE A 175 -3.92 15.45 3.26
C ILE A 175 -4.94 16.12 2.32
N ALA A 176 -6.15 16.39 2.81
CA ALA A 176 -7.18 17.05 2.00
C ALA A 176 -6.74 18.43 1.51
N ALA A 177 -6.00 19.19 2.34
CA ALA A 177 -5.49 20.50 1.98
C ALA A 177 -4.39 20.46 0.89
N THR A 178 -3.72 19.31 0.67
CA THR A 178 -2.68 19.19 -0.35
C THR A 178 -3.20 19.28 -1.79
N GLY A 179 -4.52 19.19 -1.99
CA GLY A 179 -5.16 19.38 -3.30
C GLY A 179 -5.16 20.84 -3.76
N GLY A 180 -5.11 21.81 -2.82
CA GLY A 180 -5.06 23.22 -3.16
C GLY A 180 -6.29 23.71 -3.91
N ALA A 181 -6.08 24.42 -5.02
CA ALA A 181 -7.15 24.95 -5.87
C ALA A 181 -7.94 23.86 -6.60
N ASP A 182 -7.38 22.68 -6.79
CA ASP A 182 -8.04 21.56 -7.48
C ASP A 182 -9.06 20.83 -6.60
N GLY A 183 -9.30 21.30 -5.37
CA GLY A 183 -10.24 20.73 -4.43
C GLY A 183 -9.56 19.87 -3.35
N ALA A 184 -10.35 19.11 -2.59
CA ALA A 184 -9.77 18.25 -1.56
C ALA A 184 -9.03 17.07 -2.20
N ALA A 185 -7.90 16.70 -1.60
CA ALA A 185 -7.19 15.48 -1.94
C ALA A 185 -7.48 14.35 -0.94
N TRP A 186 -7.18 13.14 -1.32
CA TRP A 186 -7.13 12.00 -0.44
C TRP A 186 -5.92 11.11 -0.74
N HIS A 187 -5.49 10.37 0.26
CA HIS A 187 -4.42 9.38 0.13
C HIS A 187 -4.82 8.20 -0.79
N GLY A 188 -6.11 7.89 -0.82
CA GLY A 188 -6.66 6.78 -1.60
C GLY A 188 -6.56 5.40 -0.97
N ASP A 189 -5.64 5.19 -0.02
CA ASP A 189 -5.56 3.98 0.83
C ASP A 189 -5.02 4.31 2.23
N LEU A 190 -5.64 5.26 2.95
CA LEU A 190 -5.31 5.59 4.34
C LEU A 190 -5.76 4.49 5.31
N SER A 191 -5.37 3.26 5.01
CA SER A 191 -5.70 2.06 5.78
C SER A 191 -4.91 1.99 7.09
N PRO A 192 -5.40 1.27 8.12
CA PRO A 192 -4.68 1.10 9.40
C PRO A 192 -3.28 0.49 9.30
N TRP A 193 -2.96 -0.18 8.19
CA TRP A 193 -1.66 -0.79 7.94
C TRP A 193 -0.72 0.06 7.10
N ASN A 194 -1.18 1.20 6.59
CA ASN A 194 -0.40 2.18 5.83
C ASN A 194 -0.05 3.41 6.66
N ILE A 195 -0.31 3.38 7.97
CA ILE A 195 -0.05 4.47 8.91
C ILE A 195 0.56 3.98 10.22
N SER A 196 1.37 4.82 10.85
CA SER A 196 1.94 4.57 12.18
C SER A 196 2.23 5.88 12.91
N PRO A 197 1.96 5.99 14.22
CA PRO A 197 2.40 7.16 14.97
C PRO A 197 3.92 7.16 15.07
N SER A 198 4.52 8.33 14.83
CA SER A 198 5.94 8.60 15.06
C SER A 198 6.21 8.96 16.52
N ALA A 199 7.48 8.92 16.91
CA ALA A 199 7.90 9.31 18.28
C ALA A 199 7.75 10.81 18.56
N ASP A 200 7.80 11.63 17.52
CA ASP A 200 7.64 13.11 17.58
C ASP A 200 6.17 13.58 17.52
N GLY A 201 5.22 12.67 17.59
CA GLY A 201 3.80 13.00 17.60
C GLY A 201 3.17 13.21 16.21
N ARG A 202 3.92 12.96 15.13
CA ARG A 202 3.40 13.00 13.76
C ARG A 202 2.91 11.62 13.29
N LEU A 203 2.20 11.57 12.18
CA LEU A 203 1.71 10.35 11.55
C LEU A 203 2.59 9.99 10.36
N LEU A 204 3.29 8.86 10.43
CA LEU A 204 3.98 8.25 9.30
C LEU A 204 2.93 7.66 8.36
N VAL A 205 2.97 8.01 7.08
CA VAL A 205 2.01 7.57 6.06
C VAL A 205 2.77 7.12 4.82
N TRP A 206 2.49 5.91 4.34
CA TRP A 206 3.13 5.32 3.16
C TRP A 206 2.10 4.69 2.24
N ASP A 207 2.51 4.31 1.01
CA ASP A 207 1.65 3.70 -0.02
C ASP A 207 0.74 4.71 -0.72
N TRP A 208 1.34 5.80 -1.23
CA TRP A 208 0.68 6.96 -1.85
C TRP A 208 0.26 6.76 -3.31
N GLU A 209 0.33 5.54 -3.81
CA GLU A 209 0.08 5.21 -5.21
C GLU A 209 -1.35 5.52 -5.71
N ARG A 210 -2.29 5.68 -4.78
CA ARG A 210 -3.71 5.96 -5.06
C ARG A 210 -4.13 7.38 -4.68
N TYR A 211 -3.16 8.26 -4.44
CA TYR A 211 -3.45 9.66 -4.16
C TYR A 211 -4.16 10.31 -5.35
N GLU A 212 -5.20 11.09 -5.05
CA GLU A 212 -6.04 11.75 -6.04
C GLU A 212 -6.54 13.08 -5.46
N VAL A 213 -6.79 14.07 -6.34
CA VAL A 213 -7.35 15.39 -6.02
C VAL A 213 -8.75 15.54 -6.62
N GLY A 214 -9.53 16.52 -6.14
CA GLY A 214 -10.89 16.78 -6.63
C GLY A 214 -11.94 15.81 -6.08
N VAL A 215 -11.62 15.11 -4.99
CA VAL A 215 -12.56 14.18 -4.34
C VAL A 215 -13.36 14.85 -3.23
N PRO A 216 -14.52 14.31 -2.83
CA PRO A 216 -15.25 14.82 -1.68
C PRO A 216 -14.43 14.77 -0.39
N TYR A 217 -14.44 15.87 0.35
CA TYR A 217 -13.74 16.00 1.63
C TYR A 217 -14.17 14.93 2.63
N GLY A 218 -13.19 14.26 3.25
CA GLY A 218 -13.42 13.23 4.26
C GLY A 218 -13.31 11.79 3.76
N PHE A 219 -13.04 11.54 2.46
CA PHE A 219 -12.89 10.19 1.91
C PHE A 219 -11.90 9.33 2.69
N ASP A 220 -10.75 9.86 3.08
CA ASP A 220 -9.77 9.09 3.87
C ASP A 220 -10.27 8.66 5.24
N ALA A 221 -11.10 9.47 5.91
CA ALA A 221 -11.68 9.08 7.19
C ALA A 221 -12.67 7.93 7.01
N VAL A 222 -13.49 7.98 5.96
CA VAL A 222 -14.44 6.94 5.60
C VAL A 222 -13.69 5.67 5.18
N HIS A 223 -12.64 5.80 4.38
CA HIS A 223 -11.77 4.70 3.96
C HIS A 223 -11.14 3.99 5.16
N HIS A 224 -10.56 4.76 6.08
CA HIS A 224 -9.97 4.20 7.30
C HIS A 224 -10.99 3.41 8.12
N PHE A 225 -12.22 3.94 8.27
CA PHE A 225 -13.30 3.24 8.95
C PHE A 225 -13.66 1.95 8.23
N PHE A 226 -13.92 2.01 6.92
CA PHE A 226 -14.33 0.87 6.09
C PHE A 226 -13.30 -0.26 6.10
N GLN A 227 -12.02 0.05 5.93
CA GLN A 227 -10.93 -0.94 5.97
C GLN A 227 -10.81 -1.61 7.36
N ARG A 228 -11.12 -0.90 8.44
CA ARG A 228 -11.21 -1.50 9.79
C ARG A 228 -12.41 -2.43 9.92
N ALA A 229 -13.55 -2.06 9.34
CA ALA A 229 -14.77 -2.86 9.35
C ALA A 229 -14.58 -4.17 8.59
N LEU A 230 -13.99 -4.14 7.39
CA LEU A 230 -13.67 -5.30 6.56
C LEU A 230 -12.77 -6.36 7.24
N ARG A 231 -12.05 -6.00 8.28
CA ARG A 231 -11.28 -6.99 9.07
C ARG A 231 -12.15 -7.86 9.98
N ARG A 232 -13.41 -7.50 10.19
CA ARG A 232 -14.32 -8.12 11.17
C ARG A 232 -15.68 -8.48 10.58
N MET A 233 -16.01 -7.96 9.42
CA MET A 233 -17.32 -8.06 8.77
C MET A 233 -17.13 -8.40 7.30
N ASP A 234 -18.13 -9.00 6.69
CA ASP A 234 -18.24 -9.13 5.24
C ASP A 234 -18.39 -7.74 4.57
N PRO A 235 -18.13 -7.61 3.26
CA PRO A 235 -18.16 -6.32 2.58
C PRO A 235 -19.50 -5.59 2.65
N GLN A 236 -20.64 -6.32 2.56
CA GLN A 236 -21.98 -5.72 2.61
C GLN A 236 -22.27 -5.14 4.00
N THR A 237 -22.00 -5.91 5.06
CA THR A 237 -22.15 -5.44 6.46
C THR A 237 -21.23 -4.26 6.75
N ALA A 238 -19.99 -4.28 6.23
CA ALA A 238 -19.07 -3.17 6.37
C ALA A 238 -19.55 -1.89 5.66
N ALA A 239 -20.16 -2.01 4.47
CA ALA A 239 -20.75 -0.88 3.76
C ALA A 239 -21.94 -0.27 4.52
N ARG A 240 -22.86 -1.09 5.02
CA ARG A 240 -23.95 -0.63 5.90
C ARG A 240 -23.44 0.08 7.15
N ALA A 241 -22.43 -0.50 7.81
CA ALA A 241 -21.80 0.13 8.97
C ALA A 241 -21.14 1.47 8.62
N CYS A 242 -20.58 1.59 7.43
CA CYS A 242 -19.96 2.82 6.93
C CYS A 242 -20.99 3.94 6.81
N LEU A 243 -22.15 3.70 6.22
CA LEU A 243 -23.25 4.68 6.12
C LEU A 243 -23.83 5.01 7.49
N ALA A 244 -24.12 4.00 8.31
CA ALA A 244 -24.67 4.19 9.66
C ALA A 244 -23.74 5.01 10.58
N GLN A 245 -22.43 4.92 10.40
CA GLN A 245 -21.42 5.63 11.20
C GLN A 245 -20.89 6.90 10.51
N ALA A 246 -21.40 7.26 9.33
CA ALA A 246 -20.89 8.39 8.54
C ALA A 246 -20.84 9.70 9.35
N VAL A 247 -21.95 10.04 10.01
CA VAL A 247 -22.06 11.28 10.81
C VAL A 247 -21.01 11.29 11.93
N ARG A 248 -20.88 10.20 12.68
CA ARG A 248 -19.90 10.09 13.77
C ARG A 248 -18.47 10.14 13.26
N THR A 249 -18.20 9.51 12.11
CA THR A 249 -16.85 9.44 11.52
C THR A 249 -16.41 10.80 10.99
N LEU A 250 -17.34 11.58 10.41
CA LEU A 250 -17.04 12.82 9.71
C LEU A 250 -17.33 14.09 10.52
N ALA A 251 -18.08 14.00 11.63
CA ALA A 251 -18.31 15.14 12.52
C ALA A 251 -17.01 15.85 12.98
N PRO A 252 -15.91 15.14 13.32
CA PRO A 252 -14.65 15.81 13.70
C PRO A 252 -14.01 16.63 12.56
N LEU A 253 -14.44 16.40 11.33
CA LEU A 253 -14.02 17.17 10.15
C LEU A 253 -14.90 18.39 9.88
N GLY A 254 -16.01 18.57 10.63
CA GLY A 254 -16.93 19.68 10.50
C GLY A 254 -18.04 19.48 9.46
N LEU A 255 -18.27 18.26 8.96
CA LEU A 255 -19.33 17.99 8.02
C LEU A 255 -20.69 17.89 8.75
N SER A 256 -21.74 18.48 8.16
CA SER A 256 -23.12 18.28 8.61
C SER A 256 -23.57 16.84 8.41
N SER A 257 -24.65 16.41 9.05
CA SER A 257 -25.18 15.05 8.92
C SER A 257 -25.52 14.69 7.46
N ALA A 258 -26.08 15.62 6.71
CA ALA A 258 -26.40 15.40 5.29
C ALA A 258 -25.14 15.29 4.42
N GLN A 259 -24.15 16.15 4.66
CA GLN A 259 -22.86 16.07 3.96
C GLN A 259 -22.14 14.75 4.28
N ALA A 260 -22.12 14.35 5.56
CA ALA A 260 -21.44 13.13 6.00
C ALA A 260 -22.02 11.87 5.34
N ARG A 261 -23.35 11.75 5.27
CA ARG A 261 -24.02 10.62 4.59
C ARG A 261 -23.70 10.60 3.11
N ARG A 262 -23.81 11.74 2.43
CA ARG A 262 -23.49 11.89 1.00
C ARG A 262 -22.02 11.55 0.71
N THR A 263 -21.06 12.04 1.52
CA THR A 263 -19.65 11.71 1.39
C THR A 263 -19.40 10.21 1.53
N ALA A 264 -20.03 9.55 2.52
CA ALA A 264 -19.85 8.12 2.71
C ALA A 264 -20.42 7.30 1.54
N LEU A 265 -21.57 7.69 0.99
CA LEU A 265 -22.16 7.05 -0.19
C LEU A 265 -21.26 7.21 -1.42
N HIS A 266 -20.83 8.45 -1.72
CA HIS A 266 -19.92 8.72 -2.85
C HIS A 266 -18.61 7.95 -2.70
N TYR A 267 -18.07 7.84 -1.49
CA TYR A 267 -16.88 7.03 -1.22
C TYR A 267 -17.08 5.56 -1.59
N LEU A 268 -18.20 4.95 -1.17
CA LEU A 268 -18.48 3.55 -1.47
C LEU A 268 -18.63 3.29 -2.97
N ILE A 269 -19.27 4.22 -3.69
CA ILE A 269 -19.39 4.17 -5.17
C ILE A 269 -18.00 4.28 -5.81
N ALA A 270 -17.22 5.30 -5.48
CA ALA A 270 -15.87 5.50 -6.02
C ALA A 270 -14.95 4.31 -5.73
N LEU A 271 -15.10 3.68 -4.55
CA LEU A 271 -14.35 2.48 -4.21
C LEU A 271 -14.78 1.28 -5.06
N ALA A 272 -16.08 1.12 -5.33
CA ALA A 272 -16.62 0.05 -6.17
C ALA A 272 -16.11 0.18 -7.62
N ASP A 273 -16.13 1.40 -8.18
CA ASP A 273 -15.62 1.69 -9.52
C ASP A 273 -14.13 1.36 -9.63
N ARG A 274 -13.34 1.77 -8.64
CA ARG A 274 -11.92 1.43 -8.58
C ARG A 274 -11.67 -0.08 -8.50
N HIS A 275 -12.43 -0.80 -7.68
CA HIS A 275 -12.31 -2.26 -7.60
C HIS A 275 -12.79 -2.96 -8.87
N ALA A 276 -13.77 -2.41 -9.57
CA ALA A 276 -14.20 -2.91 -10.87
C ALA A 276 -13.05 -2.82 -11.89
N ALA A 277 -12.35 -1.69 -11.94
CA ALA A 277 -11.17 -1.50 -12.79
C ALA A 277 -10.00 -2.43 -12.40
N ASP A 278 -9.80 -2.71 -11.11
CA ASP A 278 -8.72 -3.55 -10.58
C ASP A 278 -9.07 -5.06 -10.53
N GLY A 279 -10.25 -5.49 -11.02
CA GLY A 279 -10.67 -6.91 -11.07
C GLY A 279 -11.50 -7.39 -9.88
N HIS A 280 -12.17 -6.50 -9.15
CA HIS A 280 -13.10 -6.72 -8.03
C HIS A 280 -12.52 -7.32 -6.73
N GLU A 281 -11.31 -7.83 -6.73
CA GLU A 281 -10.71 -8.40 -5.51
C GLU A 281 -10.22 -7.30 -4.53
N PRO A 282 -10.44 -7.42 -3.23
CA PRO A 282 -11.05 -8.56 -2.51
C PRO A 282 -12.53 -8.40 -2.19
N LEU A 283 -13.22 -7.35 -2.63
CA LEU A 283 -14.59 -7.03 -2.22
C LEU A 283 -15.64 -7.86 -2.98
N GLY A 284 -15.30 -8.36 -4.16
CA GLY A 284 -16.24 -8.94 -5.10
C GLY A 284 -17.02 -7.88 -5.91
N PRO A 285 -17.88 -8.29 -6.85
CA PRO A 285 -18.64 -7.38 -7.69
C PRO A 285 -19.61 -6.51 -6.85
N PRO A 286 -19.84 -5.24 -7.25
CA PRO A 286 -20.69 -4.29 -6.52
C PRO A 286 -22.10 -4.79 -6.21
N GLY A 287 -22.68 -5.61 -7.11
CA GLY A 287 -23.99 -6.24 -6.89
C GLY A 287 -24.09 -7.09 -5.63
N LEU A 288 -22.96 -7.59 -5.08
CA LEU A 288 -22.97 -8.42 -3.88
C LEU A 288 -22.83 -7.61 -2.57
N TRP A 289 -22.27 -6.42 -2.62
CA TRP A 289 -21.95 -5.70 -1.38
C TRP A 289 -22.41 -4.24 -1.36
N LEU A 290 -22.45 -3.54 -2.51
CA LEU A 290 -22.81 -2.13 -2.60
C LEU A 290 -24.29 -1.95 -2.96
N ASN A 291 -24.76 -2.51 -4.10
CA ASN A 291 -26.13 -2.29 -4.58
C ASN A 291 -27.20 -2.56 -3.51
N PRO A 292 -27.14 -3.69 -2.75
CA PRO A 292 -28.15 -3.93 -1.71
C PRO A 292 -28.16 -2.90 -0.56
N VAL A 293 -27.10 -2.09 -0.45
CA VAL A 293 -26.97 -1.03 0.56
C VAL A 293 -27.51 0.29 0.01
N VAL A 294 -27.23 0.62 -1.26
CA VAL A 294 -27.71 1.82 -1.95
C VAL A 294 -29.22 1.75 -2.16
N ASP A 295 -29.75 0.63 -2.69
CA ASP A 295 -31.16 0.42 -2.93
C ASP A 295 -32.00 0.55 -1.65
N HIS A 296 -31.43 0.13 -0.50
CA HIS A 296 -32.09 0.28 0.80
C HIS A 296 -32.16 1.74 1.26
N GLU A 297 -31.10 2.54 1.04
CA GLU A 297 -31.08 3.96 1.39
C GLU A 297 -32.06 4.76 0.51
N GLU A 298 -32.15 4.45 -0.79
CA GLU A 298 -33.13 5.09 -1.70
C GLU A 298 -34.58 4.80 -1.32
N SER A 299 -34.85 3.62 -0.77
CA SER A 299 -36.21 3.25 -0.31
C SER A 299 -36.63 3.92 0.99
N LEU A 300 -35.70 4.60 1.70
CA LEU A 300 -35.94 5.31 2.96
C LEU A 300 -36.01 6.84 2.79
N THR A 301 -35.75 7.36 1.60
CA THR A 301 -35.82 8.78 1.23
C THR A 301 -37.06 9.07 0.43
#